data_dec77a6a9f3efe6616b7a117691a40ad
#
_entry.id   dec77a6a9f3efe6616b7a117691a40ad
#
_cell.length_a   1.000
_cell.length_b   1.000
_cell.length_c   1.000
_cell.angle_alpha   90.00
_cell.angle_beta   90.00
_cell.angle_gamma   90.00
#
_symmetry.space_group_name_H-M   'P 1'
#
loop_
_entity.id
_entity.type
_entity.pdbx_description
1 polymer ?
#
loop_
_entity_poly.entity_id
_entity_poly.type
_entity_poly.pdbx_seq_one_letter_code
_entity_poly.pdbx_strand_id
1 'polypeptide(L)'
;TTRVRDEASRTFIRRFSQTTVAQVTKVYEKLAAQAEKTIEKEGVPKKDRTLTYQADIRYHGQGLLLTVDFELKDLRAKGLDVIGDQFEEMHKQLFTFALESDKEIVNLRAVAQGRSADIEPQLLAKGSRTPNKASIIGKSGVYMDGKDQEATLYKRAELRAGNEVAGPPSCWRWIQPRLFWTATL
;
A
#
# COMPACT_ATOMS: atom_id res chain seq x y z
N THR A 1 -3.32 -9.78 -0.55
CA THR A 1 -2.65 -9.32 0.69
C THR A 1 -2.50 -7.81 0.60
N THR A 2 -3.30 -7.07 1.35
CA THR A 2 -3.23 -5.60 1.37
C THR A 2 -2.03 -5.20 2.23
N ARG A 3 -1.06 -4.49 1.64
CA ARG A 3 0.04 -3.89 2.41
C ARG A 3 -0.42 -2.53 2.92
N VAL A 4 -0.28 -2.30 4.21
CA VAL A 4 -0.43 -0.97 4.79
C VAL A 4 0.87 -0.22 4.55
N ARG A 5 0.78 0.98 3.99
CA ARG A 5 1.94 1.85 3.73
C ARG A 5 1.60 3.25 4.20
N ASP A 6 2.50 3.82 4.96
CA ASP A 6 2.46 5.24 5.33
C ASP A 6 3.79 5.91 5.02
N GLU A 7 3.73 7.19 4.73
CA GLU A 7 4.88 7.96 4.31
C GLU A 7 4.90 9.31 5.04
N ALA A 8 6.02 9.59 5.70
CA ALA A 8 6.30 10.89 6.27
C ALA A 8 7.42 11.56 5.48
N SER A 9 7.21 12.77 5.03
CA SER A 9 8.19 13.53 4.26
C SER A 9 8.40 14.93 4.81
N ARG A 10 9.59 15.48 4.52
CA ARG A 10 9.94 16.85 4.88
C ARG A 10 10.84 17.47 3.83
N THR A 11 10.52 18.68 3.41
CA THR A 11 11.39 19.50 2.58
C THR A 11 12.63 19.91 3.37
N PHE A 12 13.82 19.69 2.75
CA PHE A 12 15.12 19.90 3.39
C PHE A 12 16.13 20.55 2.44
N ILE A 13 15.77 21.56 1.70
CA ILE A 13 16.61 22.16 0.65
C ILE A 13 17.95 22.63 1.22
N ARG A 14 19.00 21.78 1.05
CA ARG A 14 20.38 22.07 1.50
C ARG A 14 21.41 21.33 0.64
N ARG A 15 22.52 22.01 0.36
CA ARG A 15 23.67 21.41 -0.33
C ARG A 15 24.37 20.40 0.55
N PHE A 16 25.00 19.40 -0.04
CA PHE A 16 25.80 18.41 0.69
C PHE A 16 26.94 19.09 1.43
N SER A 17 27.64 20.04 0.79
CA SER A 17 28.72 20.83 1.39
C SER A 17 28.32 21.63 2.65
N GLN A 18 27.01 21.86 2.84
CA GLN A 18 26.45 22.64 3.96
C GLN A 18 25.64 21.76 4.94
N THR A 19 25.71 20.45 4.78
CA THR A 19 24.85 19.50 5.51
C THR A 19 25.70 18.50 6.28
N THR A 20 25.36 18.26 7.53
CA THR A 20 26.01 17.23 8.34
C THR A 20 25.12 15.98 8.44
N VAL A 21 25.74 14.81 8.57
CA VAL A 21 25.04 13.52 8.80
C VAL A 21 24.11 13.62 10.00
N ALA A 22 24.54 14.29 11.08
CA ALA A 22 23.73 14.46 12.27
C ALA A 22 22.42 15.21 12.03
N GLN A 23 22.45 16.25 11.19
CA GLN A 23 21.24 17.01 10.83
C GLN A 23 20.25 16.15 10.06
N VAL A 24 20.72 15.40 9.07
CA VAL A 24 19.90 14.50 8.25
C VAL A 24 19.33 13.36 9.09
N THR A 25 20.16 12.72 9.90
CA THR A 25 19.74 11.63 10.80
C THR A 25 18.64 12.08 11.76
N LYS A 26 18.79 13.26 12.37
CA LYS A 26 17.78 13.82 13.30
C LYS A 26 16.42 14.04 12.61
N VAL A 27 16.42 14.42 11.34
CA VAL A 27 15.19 14.58 10.56
C VAL A 27 14.56 13.20 10.31
N TYR A 28 15.37 12.22 9.88
CA TYR A 28 14.86 10.87 9.63
C TYR A 28 14.30 10.18 10.87
N GLU A 29 14.92 10.37 12.02
CA GLU A 29 14.39 9.82 13.30
C GLU A 29 12.97 10.35 13.58
N LYS A 30 12.70 11.63 13.31
CA LYS A 30 11.37 12.21 13.47
C LYS A 30 10.39 11.69 12.44
N LEU A 31 10.81 11.57 11.17
CA LEU A 31 9.96 11.07 10.09
C LEU A 31 9.62 9.58 10.30
N ALA A 32 10.62 8.78 10.72
CA ALA A 32 10.42 7.38 11.05
C ALA A 32 9.41 7.21 12.18
N ALA A 33 9.55 7.94 13.27
CA ALA A 33 8.61 7.89 14.39
C ALA A 33 7.18 8.31 13.98
N GLN A 34 7.06 9.25 13.06
CA GLN A 34 5.77 9.67 12.54
C GLN A 34 5.12 8.58 11.67
N ALA A 35 5.86 8.01 10.72
CA ALA A 35 5.36 6.95 9.84
C ALA A 35 5.03 5.66 10.62
N GLU A 36 5.89 5.27 11.57
CA GLU A 36 5.64 4.11 12.43
C GLU A 36 4.39 4.26 13.29
N LYS A 37 4.14 5.45 13.84
CA LYS A 37 2.94 5.73 14.66
C LYS A 37 1.65 5.53 13.88
N THR A 38 1.64 5.86 12.59
CA THR A 38 0.47 5.65 11.72
C THR A 38 0.24 4.16 11.50
N ILE A 39 1.30 3.42 11.14
CA ILE A 39 1.22 1.96 10.93
C ILE A 39 0.84 1.20 12.22
N GLU A 40 1.26 1.71 13.38
CA GLU A 40 0.86 1.15 14.68
C GLU A 40 -0.64 1.29 14.93
N LYS A 41 -1.24 2.42 14.58
CA LYS A 41 -2.69 2.65 14.68
C LYS A 41 -3.49 1.71 13.77
N GLU A 42 -2.93 1.30 12.66
CA GLU A 42 -3.51 0.31 11.74
C GLU A 42 -3.36 -1.14 12.24
N GLY A 43 -2.83 -1.34 13.46
CA GLY A 43 -2.74 -2.64 14.12
C GLY A 43 -1.66 -3.57 13.55
N VAL A 44 -0.69 -3.07 12.77
CA VAL A 44 0.40 -3.89 12.24
C VAL A 44 1.42 -4.19 13.35
N PRO A 45 1.72 -5.47 13.65
CA PRO A 45 2.73 -5.83 14.64
C PRO A 45 4.12 -5.30 14.27
N LYS A 46 4.91 -4.90 15.27
CA LYS A 46 6.24 -4.32 15.05
C LYS A 46 7.18 -5.21 14.22
N LYS A 47 7.10 -6.53 14.39
CA LYS A 47 7.88 -7.54 13.64
C LYS A 47 7.58 -7.57 12.13
N ASP A 48 6.39 -7.11 11.74
CA ASP A 48 5.90 -7.14 10.36
C ASP A 48 6.02 -5.76 9.68
N ARG A 49 6.70 -4.81 10.33
CA ARG A 49 6.96 -3.47 9.80
C ARG A 49 8.33 -3.39 9.14
N THR A 50 8.40 -2.74 8.00
CA THR A 50 9.64 -2.40 7.31
C THR A 50 9.71 -0.89 7.17
N LEU A 51 10.87 -0.31 7.44
CA LEU A 51 11.14 1.11 7.32
C LEU A 51 12.20 1.33 6.26
N THR A 52 11.89 2.13 5.24
CA THR A 52 12.78 2.51 4.15
C THR A 52 12.99 4.01 4.17
N TYR A 53 14.21 4.46 3.92
CA TYR A 53 14.57 5.87 3.87
C TYR A 53 14.87 6.28 2.44
N GLN A 54 14.35 7.45 2.05
CA GLN A 54 14.50 8.01 0.71
C GLN A 54 14.94 9.46 0.78
N ALA A 55 15.79 9.87 -0.13
CA ALA A 55 16.17 11.26 -0.33
C ALA A 55 15.93 11.66 -1.79
N ASP A 56 15.25 12.79 -2.00
CA ASP A 56 15.16 13.41 -3.31
C ASP A 56 16.36 14.35 -3.48
N ILE A 57 17.20 14.05 -4.45
CA ILE A 57 18.48 14.72 -4.68
C ILE A 57 18.53 15.30 -6.08
N ARG A 58 19.21 16.42 -6.23
CA ARG A 58 19.54 17.01 -7.52
C ARG A 58 20.95 17.59 -7.51
N TYR A 59 21.51 17.84 -8.68
CA TYR A 59 22.64 18.75 -8.77
C TYR A 59 22.17 20.19 -8.49
N HIS A 60 22.98 20.95 -7.75
CA HIS A 60 22.63 22.33 -7.43
C HIS A 60 22.40 23.16 -8.69
N GLY A 61 21.29 23.90 -8.71
CA GLY A 61 20.88 24.71 -9.86
C GLY A 61 20.14 23.95 -10.96
N GLN A 62 19.95 22.63 -10.83
CA GLN A 62 19.16 21.83 -11.78
C GLN A 62 17.74 21.55 -11.29
N GLY A 63 16.81 21.36 -12.23
CA GLY A 63 15.42 21.05 -11.90
C GLY A 63 15.13 19.56 -11.74
N LEU A 64 16.04 18.69 -12.19
CA LEU A 64 15.82 17.25 -12.17
C LEU A 64 16.09 16.69 -10.77
N LEU A 65 15.09 15.99 -10.23
CA LEU A 65 15.16 15.27 -8.95
C LEU A 65 15.24 13.77 -9.19
N LEU A 66 16.14 13.08 -8.51
CA LEU A 66 16.19 11.63 -8.43
C LEU A 66 15.98 11.19 -6.99
N THR A 67 15.16 10.19 -6.79
CA THR A 67 14.90 9.61 -5.46
C THR A 67 15.87 8.44 -5.23
N VAL A 68 16.65 8.54 -4.17
CA VAL A 68 17.62 7.52 -3.76
C VAL A 68 17.12 6.81 -2.51
N ASP A 69 17.10 5.47 -2.55
CA ASP A 69 16.78 4.62 -1.41
C ASP A 69 18.07 4.24 -0.67
N PHE A 70 18.05 4.22 0.66
CA PHE A 70 19.22 3.83 1.46
C PHE A 70 18.83 3.35 2.85
N GLU A 71 19.81 2.77 3.55
CA GLU A 71 19.67 2.35 4.94
C GLU A 71 20.25 3.40 5.88
N LEU A 72 19.53 3.76 6.94
CA LEU A 72 19.98 4.79 7.90
C LEU A 72 21.30 4.40 8.59
N LYS A 73 21.56 3.09 8.75
CA LYS A 73 22.82 2.58 9.28
C LYS A 73 24.03 2.92 8.38
N ASP A 74 23.83 2.83 7.05
CA ASP A 74 24.88 3.12 6.08
C ASP A 74 25.17 4.62 6.01
N LEU A 75 24.14 5.46 6.09
CA LEU A 75 24.29 6.92 6.22
C LEU A 75 25.10 7.30 7.47
N ARG A 76 24.86 6.64 8.61
CA ARG A 76 25.61 6.90 9.84
C ARG A 76 27.07 6.42 9.77
N ALA A 77 27.31 5.31 9.09
CA ALA A 77 28.64 4.70 8.98
C ALA A 77 29.53 5.37 7.93
N LYS A 78 28.98 5.69 6.78
CA LYS A 78 29.72 6.15 5.58
C LYS A 78 29.50 7.62 5.24
N GLY A 79 28.58 8.29 5.92
CA GLY A 79 28.30 9.70 5.67
C GLY A 79 27.32 9.94 4.52
N LEU A 80 27.25 11.20 4.06
CA LEU A 80 26.38 11.61 2.96
C LEU A 80 26.82 11.01 1.61
N ASP A 81 28.06 10.55 1.50
CA ASP A 81 28.60 9.94 0.26
C ASP A 81 27.78 8.73 -0.18
N VAL A 82 27.24 7.97 0.77
CA VAL A 82 26.35 6.82 0.45
C VAL A 82 25.20 7.23 -0.47
N ILE A 83 24.52 8.32 -0.16
CA ILE A 83 23.38 8.81 -0.96
C ILE A 83 23.86 9.61 -2.17
N GLY A 84 25.02 10.25 -2.07
CA GLY A 84 25.66 10.99 -3.16
C GLY A 84 26.12 10.09 -4.29
N ASP A 85 26.79 8.99 -3.96
CA ASP A 85 27.29 8.01 -4.94
C ASP A 85 26.16 7.28 -5.66
N GLN A 86 25.13 6.87 -4.90
CA GLN A 86 23.93 6.26 -5.49
C GLN A 86 23.21 7.22 -6.44
N PHE A 87 23.11 8.50 -6.08
CA PHE A 87 22.54 9.52 -6.96
C PHE A 87 23.34 9.66 -8.25
N GLU A 88 24.67 9.72 -8.16
CA GLU A 88 25.54 9.82 -9.34
C GLU A 88 25.45 8.59 -10.24
N GLU A 89 25.38 7.40 -9.64
CA GLU A 89 25.22 6.18 -10.39
C GLU A 89 23.88 6.15 -11.15
N MET A 90 22.78 6.49 -10.47
CA MET A 90 21.46 6.61 -11.10
C MET A 90 21.47 7.67 -12.21
N HIS A 91 22.11 8.81 -11.97
CA HIS A 91 22.20 9.87 -12.96
C HIS A 91 23.00 9.43 -14.20
N LYS A 92 24.12 8.72 -14.02
CA LYS A 92 24.89 8.12 -15.11
C LYS A 92 24.11 7.09 -15.91
N GLN A 93 23.32 6.27 -15.24
CA GLN A 93 22.45 5.27 -15.90
C GLN A 93 21.37 5.93 -16.76
N LEU A 94 20.79 7.04 -16.30
CA LEU A 94 19.72 7.73 -17.01
C LEU A 94 20.22 8.70 -18.10
N PHE A 95 21.35 9.35 -17.87
CA PHE A 95 21.85 10.44 -18.73
C PHE A 95 23.23 10.21 -19.31
N THR A 96 23.88 9.09 -19.02
CA THR A 96 25.21 8.70 -19.49
C THR A 96 26.39 9.53 -18.95
N PHE A 97 26.15 10.56 -18.14
CA PHE A 97 27.19 11.42 -17.55
C PHE A 97 26.88 11.77 -16.10
N ALA A 98 27.86 12.22 -15.36
CA ALA A 98 27.72 12.90 -14.07
C ALA A 98 28.28 14.32 -14.18
N LEU A 99 27.77 15.22 -13.34
CA LEU A 99 28.27 16.60 -13.28
C LEU A 99 29.23 16.77 -12.12
N GLU A 100 30.30 17.54 -12.34
CA GLU A 100 31.17 18.04 -11.28
C GLU A 100 30.50 19.26 -10.58
N SER A 101 29.36 19.03 -9.94
CA SER A 101 28.60 20.06 -9.26
C SER A 101 28.16 19.57 -7.89
N ASP A 102 28.01 20.49 -6.93
CA ASP A 102 27.52 20.17 -5.60
C ASP A 102 26.10 19.58 -5.69
N LYS A 103 25.83 18.60 -4.85
CA LYS A 103 24.54 17.96 -4.76
C LYS A 103 23.66 18.67 -3.74
N GLU A 104 22.37 18.68 -3.94
CA GLU A 104 21.41 19.30 -3.05
C GLU A 104 20.33 18.29 -2.67
N ILE A 105 20.13 18.10 -1.37
CA ILE A 105 18.99 17.35 -0.85
C ILE A 105 17.79 18.30 -0.89
N VAL A 106 16.70 17.85 -1.50
CA VAL A 106 15.46 18.64 -1.61
C VAL A 106 14.41 18.16 -0.62
N ASN A 107 14.18 16.84 -0.55
CA ASN A 107 13.26 16.24 0.39
C ASN A 107 13.91 15.03 1.07
N LEU A 108 13.49 14.80 2.30
CA LEU A 108 13.78 13.61 3.09
C LEU A 108 12.45 12.88 3.35
N ARG A 109 12.44 11.57 3.18
CA ARG A 109 11.23 10.76 3.29
C ARG A 109 11.51 9.45 4.02
N ALA A 110 10.64 9.11 4.97
CA ALA A 110 10.61 7.80 5.61
C ALA A 110 9.32 7.08 5.23
N VAL A 111 9.45 5.88 4.71
CA VAL A 111 8.33 5.04 4.27
C VAL A 111 8.25 3.85 5.19
N ALA A 112 7.18 3.76 5.96
CA ALA A 112 6.88 2.60 6.77
C ALA A 112 5.90 1.71 6.01
N GLN A 113 6.20 0.42 5.92
CA GLN A 113 5.34 -0.58 5.31
C GLN A 113 5.06 -1.68 6.31
N GLY A 114 3.81 -2.12 6.32
CA GLY A 114 3.38 -3.22 7.17
C GLY A 114 2.71 -4.31 6.36
N ARG A 115 2.97 -5.56 6.75
CA ARG A 115 2.16 -6.66 6.30
C ARG A 115 0.87 -6.61 7.12
N SER A 116 -0.27 -6.34 6.47
CA SER A 116 -1.57 -6.52 7.12
C SER A 116 -1.66 -7.96 7.63
N ALA A 117 -2.23 -8.13 8.81
CA ALA A 117 -2.55 -9.47 9.31
C ALA A 117 -3.24 -10.25 8.19
N ASP A 118 -2.83 -11.48 7.98
CA ASP A 118 -3.52 -12.35 7.04
C ASP A 118 -4.99 -12.36 7.44
N ILE A 119 -5.83 -11.89 6.51
CA ILE A 119 -7.27 -12.00 6.69
C ILE A 119 -7.54 -13.49 6.64
N GLU A 120 -7.66 -14.11 7.81
CA GLU A 120 -8.22 -15.46 7.86
C GLU A 120 -9.62 -15.37 7.25
N PRO A 121 -9.85 -16.00 6.09
CA PRO A 121 -11.17 -16.01 5.52
C PRO A 121 -12.07 -16.67 6.55
N GLN A 122 -13.09 -15.97 7.04
CA GLN A 122 -14.10 -16.59 7.88
C GLN A 122 -14.66 -17.79 7.09
N LEU A 123 -14.26 -18.98 7.48
CA LEU A 123 -14.79 -20.20 6.91
C LEU A 123 -16.28 -20.24 7.27
N LEU A 124 -17.11 -20.08 6.26
CA LEU A 124 -18.55 -20.25 6.43
C LEU A 124 -18.81 -21.69 6.90
N ALA A 125 -19.68 -21.84 7.89
CA ALA A 125 -20.10 -23.15 8.34
C ALA A 125 -20.63 -23.95 7.14
N LYS A 126 -20.24 -25.24 7.06
CA LYS A 126 -20.73 -26.13 6.00
C LYS A 126 -22.26 -26.23 6.05
N GLY A 127 -22.88 -26.09 4.89
CA GLY A 127 -24.32 -26.21 4.69
C GLY A 127 -24.67 -27.31 3.70
N SER A 128 -25.95 -27.51 3.50
CA SER A 128 -26.49 -28.37 2.43
C SER A 128 -26.34 -27.67 1.07
N ARG A 129 -26.49 -28.45 -0.02
CA ARG A 129 -26.49 -27.89 -1.39
C ARG A 129 -27.58 -26.84 -1.58
N THR A 130 -28.77 -27.08 -1.00
CA THR A 130 -29.88 -26.12 -1.07
C THR A 130 -29.80 -25.12 0.07
N PRO A 131 -29.87 -23.79 -0.22
CA PRO A 131 -29.95 -22.76 0.80
C PRO A 131 -31.14 -22.91 1.72
N ASN A 132 -30.99 -22.54 2.98
CA ASN A 132 -32.12 -22.51 3.91
C ASN A 132 -33.19 -21.52 3.41
N LYS A 133 -34.47 -21.90 3.52
CA LYS A 133 -35.60 -21.02 3.15
C LYS A 133 -35.55 -19.67 3.90
N ALA A 134 -35.03 -19.64 5.13
CA ALA A 134 -34.83 -18.41 5.91
C ALA A 134 -33.82 -17.44 5.27
N SER A 135 -32.96 -17.93 4.37
CA SER A 135 -32.03 -17.08 3.63
C SER A 135 -32.69 -16.28 2.48
N ILE A 136 -33.89 -16.68 2.05
CA ILE A 136 -34.62 -16.02 0.96
C ILE A 136 -35.36 -14.81 1.52
N ILE A 137 -35.05 -13.61 1.01
CA ILE A 137 -35.69 -12.35 1.40
C ILE A 137 -36.90 -12.07 0.51
N GLY A 138 -36.82 -12.46 -0.77
CA GLY A 138 -37.86 -12.18 -1.75
C GLY A 138 -37.35 -12.36 -3.19
N LYS A 139 -38.08 -11.81 -4.13
CA LYS A 139 -37.76 -11.80 -5.55
C LYS A 139 -37.79 -10.38 -6.09
N SER A 140 -36.97 -10.09 -7.09
CA SER A 140 -36.91 -8.80 -7.78
C SER A 140 -36.65 -8.96 -9.27
N GLY A 141 -37.23 -8.10 -10.07
CA GLY A 141 -36.89 -8.01 -11.49
C GLY A 141 -35.48 -7.44 -11.65
N VAL A 142 -34.67 -8.07 -12.50
CA VAL A 142 -33.34 -7.59 -12.89
C VAL A 142 -33.21 -7.67 -14.40
N TYR A 143 -32.64 -6.61 -15.01
CA TYR A 143 -32.34 -6.61 -16.44
C TYR A 143 -30.95 -7.19 -16.65
N MET A 144 -30.84 -8.33 -17.33
CA MET A 144 -29.58 -9.03 -17.56
C MET A 144 -29.61 -9.79 -18.88
N ASP A 145 -28.50 -9.80 -19.61
CA ASP A 145 -28.37 -10.42 -20.93
C ASP A 145 -29.42 -9.93 -21.94
N GLY A 146 -29.74 -8.62 -21.91
CA GLY A 146 -30.67 -8.00 -22.84
C GLY A 146 -32.16 -8.26 -22.58
N LYS A 147 -32.54 -8.81 -21.43
CA LYS A 147 -33.92 -9.13 -21.05
C LYS A 147 -34.19 -8.97 -19.57
N ASP A 148 -35.45 -8.73 -19.23
CA ASP A 148 -35.90 -8.75 -17.84
C ASP A 148 -35.99 -10.19 -17.33
N GLN A 149 -35.43 -10.45 -16.16
CA GLN A 149 -35.44 -11.74 -15.48
C GLN A 149 -35.82 -11.57 -14.01
N GLU A 150 -36.43 -12.59 -13.43
CA GLU A 150 -36.71 -12.59 -12.00
C GLU A 150 -35.50 -13.17 -11.24
N ALA A 151 -34.95 -12.41 -10.30
CA ALA A 151 -33.86 -12.82 -9.42
C ALA A 151 -34.35 -13.08 -8.00
N THR A 152 -33.90 -14.16 -7.38
CA THR A 152 -34.16 -14.43 -5.98
C THR A 152 -33.14 -13.70 -5.10
N LEU A 153 -33.64 -12.98 -4.12
CA LEU A 153 -32.85 -12.20 -3.16
C LEU A 153 -32.50 -13.06 -1.96
N TYR A 154 -31.20 -13.16 -1.65
CA TYR A 154 -30.70 -13.94 -0.51
C TYR A 154 -30.03 -13.03 0.53
N LYS A 155 -30.29 -13.33 1.80
CA LYS A 155 -29.57 -12.74 2.94
C LYS A 155 -28.22 -13.45 3.10
N ARG A 156 -27.12 -12.78 2.75
CA ARG A 156 -25.79 -13.39 2.74
C ARG A 156 -25.39 -14.03 4.07
N ALA A 157 -25.77 -13.44 5.18
CA ALA A 157 -25.43 -13.93 6.52
C ALA A 157 -26.02 -15.33 6.82
N GLU A 158 -27.06 -15.74 6.09
CA GLU A 158 -27.75 -17.03 6.25
C GLU A 158 -27.27 -18.08 5.22
N LEU A 159 -26.40 -17.69 4.27
CA LEU A 159 -25.81 -18.63 3.32
C LEU A 159 -24.62 -19.33 3.96
N ARG A 160 -24.46 -20.62 3.64
CA ARG A 160 -23.40 -21.49 4.15
C ARG A 160 -22.54 -22.02 3.02
N ALA A 161 -21.33 -22.47 3.37
CA ALA A 161 -20.42 -23.08 2.39
C ALA A 161 -21.07 -24.33 1.76
N GLY A 162 -21.06 -24.44 0.42
CA GLY A 162 -21.68 -25.50 -0.34
C GLY A 162 -23.12 -25.23 -0.76
N ASN A 163 -23.71 -24.07 -0.40
CA ASN A 163 -25.00 -23.69 -0.96
C ASN A 163 -24.85 -23.36 -2.45
N GLU A 164 -25.73 -23.94 -3.28
CA GLU A 164 -25.87 -23.61 -4.71
C GLU A 164 -27.16 -22.81 -4.91
N VAL A 165 -27.06 -21.74 -5.65
CA VAL A 165 -28.20 -20.89 -6.02
C VAL A 165 -28.36 -20.89 -7.54
N ALA A 166 -29.57 -21.13 -8.01
CA ALA A 166 -29.88 -21.15 -9.44
C ALA A 166 -30.40 -19.81 -9.91
N GLY A 167 -30.05 -19.42 -11.13
CA GLY A 167 -30.48 -18.16 -11.78
C GLY A 167 -29.59 -16.97 -11.47
N PRO A 168 -30.00 -15.74 -11.84
CA PRO A 168 -29.27 -14.53 -11.48
C PRO A 168 -29.45 -14.22 -9.98
N PRO A 169 -28.54 -14.68 -9.09
CA PRO A 169 -28.70 -14.46 -7.66
C PRO A 169 -28.26 -13.05 -7.29
N SER A 170 -29.10 -12.34 -6.54
CA SER A 170 -28.72 -11.09 -5.89
C SER A 170 -28.55 -11.32 -4.40
N CYS A 171 -27.34 -11.05 -3.87
CA CYS A 171 -27.06 -11.13 -2.45
C CYS A 171 -27.12 -9.75 -1.79
N TRP A 172 -28.02 -9.57 -0.85
CA TRP A 172 -28.14 -8.35 -0.06
C TRP A 172 -27.15 -8.33 1.10
N ARG A 173 -26.26 -7.35 1.12
CA ARG A 173 -25.45 -6.98 2.28
C ARG A 173 -25.63 -5.49 2.54
N TRP A 174 -25.80 -5.12 3.79
CA TRP A 174 -26.11 -3.74 4.22
C TRP A 174 -25.13 -2.65 3.77
N ILE A 175 -24.05 -2.94 3.03
CA ILE A 175 -23.04 -1.93 2.64
C ILE A 175 -22.58 -1.99 1.17
N GLN A 176 -22.98 -2.94 0.33
CA GLN A 176 -22.79 -2.86 -1.13
C GLN A 176 -23.36 -4.07 -1.87
N PRO A 177 -24.08 -3.90 -2.99
CA PRO A 177 -24.46 -5.03 -3.85
C PRO A 177 -23.20 -5.50 -4.61
N ARG A 178 -22.76 -6.73 -4.33
CA ARG A 178 -21.82 -7.43 -5.21
C ARG A 178 -22.57 -8.55 -5.88
N LEU A 179 -22.68 -8.45 -7.21
CA LEU A 179 -23.12 -9.55 -8.06
C LEU A 179 -22.00 -10.61 -8.08
N PHE A 180 -22.30 -11.82 -7.63
CA PHE A 180 -21.40 -12.95 -7.76
C PHE A 180 -21.95 -13.88 -8.85
N TRP A 181 -21.19 -14.02 -9.92
CA TRP A 181 -21.34 -15.08 -10.89
C TRP A 181 -20.69 -16.35 -10.34
N THR A 182 -21.42 -17.43 -10.22
CA THR A 182 -20.85 -18.77 -10.24
C THR A 182 -21.28 -19.41 -11.55
N ALA A 183 -20.40 -19.38 -12.55
CA ALA A 183 -20.51 -20.29 -13.67
C ALA A 183 -20.11 -21.68 -13.16
N THR A 184 -21.02 -22.62 -13.22
CA THR A 184 -20.67 -24.04 -13.11
C THR A 184 -20.12 -24.45 -14.48
N LEU A 185 -18.86 -24.86 -14.54
CA LEU A 185 -18.34 -25.72 -15.60
C LEU A 185 -18.59 -27.17 -15.20
#